data_15218c467be4cb380fe92db11d80198d
#
_entry.id   15218c467be4cb380fe92db11d80198d
#
_cell.length_a   1.000
_cell.length_b   1.000
_cell.length_c   1.000
_cell.angle_alpha   90.00
_cell.angle_beta   90.00
_cell.angle_gamma   90.00
#
_symmetry.space_group_name_H-M   'P 1'
#
loop_
_entity.id
_entity.type
_entity.pdbx_description
1 polymer ?
#
loop_
_entity_poly.entity_id
_entity_poly.type
_entity_poly.pdbx_seq_one_letter_code
_entity_poly.pdbx_strand_id
1 'polypeptide(L)'
;MKRIGVLTSGGDAPGMNAAIRSVVRTALYHEMSVVGFKRGYNGVLMRNQVQTDDFEILTARSVSDKIHRSGTFLRTARCMEFYKEETRREAVQNLAALGIEGLVCIGGDGTYRGAESLNALGLPTIGVPGTIDNDLAYTDYTIGFDTALNTACECLNKIRETSDSHERASMLTVMGRNCGDIALHTALTCGAEICMIPELPWDIEEVAERVKWGVLRGKRSMILVFAEGALSSLSTDLGKLCQEHEELQDIIHNNGVTTSAQVAMIIEKLSGHETRSTVLGYIQRGGSPSARDRLLATQLGAHAVDLLHEDRGGLAVGVRGTRLIEVPFEDVQKGEHAADAGLVDLVDVMAVIRQ
;
A
#
# COMPACT_ATOMS: atom_id res chain seq x y z
N MET A 1 15.09 25.30 12.68
CA MET A 1 16.11 24.31 12.20
C MET A 1 16.85 24.86 10.97
N LYS A 2 18.14 24.48 10.79
CA LYS A 2 18.96 24.90 9.63
C LYS A 2 19.15 23.80 8.59
N ARG A 3 19.08 22.55 9.02
CA ARG A 3 19.27 21.39 8.15
C ARG A 3 18.37 20.23 8.56
N ILE A 4 17.65 19.68 7.60
CA ILE A 4 16.79 18.51 7.81
C ILE A 4 17.19 17.36 6.89
N GLY A 5 16.81 16.15 7.30
CA GLY A 5 16.93 14.96 6.48
C GLY A 5 15.59 14.54 5.87
N VAL A 6 15.64 13.79 4.78
CA VAL A 6 14.48 13.10 4.21
C VAL A 6 14.87 11.70 3.75
N LEU A 7 14.03 10.74 4.01
CA LEU A 7 14.17 9.36 3.53
C LEU A 7 12.84 8.77 3.07
N THR A 8 12.94 7.74 2.24
CA THR A 8 11.82 6.84 1.92
C THR A 8 12.16 5.44 2.39
N SER A 9 11.25 4.75 3.08
CA SER A 9 11.48 3.42 3.64
C SER A 9 10.26 2.52 3.44
N GLY A 10 10.47 1.20 3.41
CA GLY A 10 9.43 0.23 3.14
C GLY A 10 9.23 -0.05 1.64
N GLY A 11 8.01 -0.32 1.22
CA GLY A 11 7.65 -0.46 -0.20
C GLY A 11 7.64 0.89 -0.91
N ASP A 12 8.00 0.92 -2.17
CA ASP A 12 7.84 2.13 -2.98
C ASP A 12 6.37 2.35 -3.35
N ALA A 13 6.02 3.62 -3.55
CA ALA A 13 4.68 4.03 -3.93
C ALA A 13 4.74 5.18 -4.95
N PRO A 14 3.85 5.19 -5.95
CA PRO A 14 3.72 6.33 -6.86
C PRO A 14 3.37 7.61 -6.08
N GLY A 15 4.15 8.67 -6.28
CA GLY A 15 4.00 9.93 -5.53
C GLY A 15 5.08 10.17 -4.46
N MET A 16 5.87 9.18 -4.07
CA MET A 16 6.99 9.40 -3.14
C MET A 16 7.96 10.48 -3.65
N ASN A 17 8.25 10.51 -4.93
CA ASN A 17 9.10 11.55 -5.53
C ASN A 17 8.46 12.95 -5.46
N ALA A 18 7.14 13.03 -5.55
CA ALA A 18 6.41 14.30 -5.37
C ALA A 18 6.51 14.78 -3.91
N ALA A 19 6.42 13.87 -2.93
CA ALA A 19 6.60 14.16 -1.51
C ALA A 19 8.02 14.66 -1.22
N ILE A 20 9.06 13.94 -1.69
CA ILE A 20 10.46 14.38 -1.54
C ILE A 20 10.65 15.77 -2.17
N ARG A 21 10.09 15.98 -3.37
CA ARG A 21 10.16 17.30 -4.02
C ARG A 21 9.54 18.39 -3.18
N SER A 22 8.38 18.13 -2.58
CA SER A 22 7.70 19.09 -1.71
C SER A 22 8.54 19.39 -0.47
N VAL A 23 9.05 18.38 0.21
CA VAL A 23 9.96 18.52 1.36
C VAL A 23 11.15 19.42 1.01
N VAL A 24 11.84 19.13 -0.10
CA VAL A 24 13.03 19.91 -0.50
C VAL A 24 12.67 21.35 -0.81
N ARG A 25 11.60 21.60 -1.57
CA ARG A 25 11.23 22.96 -1.96
C ARG A 25 10.73 23.80 -0.80
N THR A 26 9.96 23.23 0.10
CA THR A 26 9.47 23.91 1.30
C THR A 26 10.62 24.21 2.26
N ALA A 27 11.53 23.24 2.46
CA ALA A 27 12.72 23.48 3.28
C ALA A 27 13.60 24.63 2.74
N LEU A 28 13.84 24.65 1.42
CA LEU A 28 14.60 25.73 0.78
C LEU A 28 13.87 27.10 0.88
N TYR A 29 12.54 27.10 0.86
CA TYR A 29 11.76 28.32 1.11
C TYR A 29 11.96 28.88 2.53
N HIS A 30 12.10 27.99 3.52
CA HIS A 30 12.44 28.35 4.90
C HIS A 30 13.97 28.47 5.15
N GLU A 31 14.78 28.62 4.09
CA GLU A 31 16.24 28.75 4.17
C GLU A 31 16.95 27.56 4.84
N MET A 32 16.31 26.39 4.87
CA MET A 32 16.88 25.14 5.40
C MET A 32 17.55 24.33 4.28
N SER A 33 18.69 23.71 4.58
CA SER A 33 19.33 22.72 3.69
C SER A 33 18.75 21.33 3.92
N VAL A 34 18.72 20.50 2.86
CA VAL A 34 18.15 19.15 2.91
C VAL A 34 19.15 18.08 2.51
N VAL A 35 19.23 17.01 3.30
CA VAL A 35 19.98 15.81 2.99
C VAL A 35 19.00 14.65 2.72
N GLY A 36 19.09 14.06 1.54
CA GLY A 36 18.34 12.87 1.16
C GLY A 36 19.11 11.60 1.48
N PHE A 37 18.56 10.72 2.31
CA PHE A 37 19.18 9.43 2.65
C PHE A 37 18.67 8.35 1.71
N LYS A 38 19.59 7.60 1.10
CA LYS A 38 19.26 6.55 0.14
C LYS A 38 19.01 5.22 0.85
N ARG A 39 18.08 4.42 0.30
CA ARG A 39 17.72 3.11 0.88
C ARG A 39 17.15 3.20 2.31
N GLY A 40 16.42 4.27 2.59
CA GLY A 40 15.76 4.48 3.89
C GLY A 40 16.73 4.54 5.06
N TYR A 41 16.42 3.83 6.13
CA TYR A 41 17.26 3.83 7.33
C TYR A 41 18.67 3.25 7.11
N ASN A 42 18.88 2.42 6.08
CA ASN A 42 20.23 1.96 5.74
C ASN A 42 21.16 3.13 5.36
N GLY A 43 20.64 4.16 4.67
CA GLY A 43 21.42 5.34 4.32
C GLY A 43 21.80 6.19 5.53
N VAL A 44 20.99 6.19 6.58
CA VAL A 44 21.27 6.91 7.83
C VAL A 44 22.41 6.25 8.61
N LEU A 45 22.59 4.94 8.47
CA LEU A 45 23.68 4.21 9.13
C LEU A 45 25.05 4.46 8.51
N MET A 46 25.10 4.98 7.28
CA MET A 46 26.33 5.38 6.58
C MET A 46 27.41 4.30 6.53
N ARG A 47 27.01 3.03 6.36
CA ARG A 47 27.90 1.87 6.40
C ARG A 47 28.48 1.47 5.05
N ASN A 48 28.15 2.19 3.98
CA ASN A 48 28.77 1.94 2.68
C ASN A 48 30.19 2.48 2.62
N GLN A 49 31.09 1.75 1.96
CA GLN A 49 32.48 2.16 1.75
C GLN A 49 32.60 3.46 0.95
N VAL A 50 31.58 3.77 0.13
CA VAL A 50 31.47 5.01 -0.63
C VAL A 50 30.36 5.85 -0.01
N GLN A 51 30.71 6.84 0.79
CA GLN A 51 29.74 7.71 1.52
C GLN A 51 28.69 8.36 0.61
N THR A 52 29.05 8.72 -0.64
CA THR A 52 28.14 9.29 -1.62
C THR A 52 26.99 8.35 -2.03
N ASP A 53 27.08 7.06 -1.69
CA ASP A 53 26.02 6.10 -1.95
C ASP A 53 24.95 6.05 -0.86
N ASP A 54 25.20 6.61 0.32
CA ASP A 54 24.26 6.59 1.44
C ASP A 54 23.39 7.83 1.53
N PHE A 55 23.91 8.98 1.16
CA PHE A 55 23.16 10.24 1.18
C PHE A 55 23.62 11.22 0.10
N GLU A 56 22.81 12.24 -0.16
CA GLU A 56 23.16 13.36 -1.05
C GLU A 56 22.53 14.66 -0.55
N ILE A 57 23.19 15.79 -0.79
CA ILE A 57 22.62 17.12 -0.52
C ILE A 57 21.62 17.43 -1.63
N LEU A 58 20.37 17.66 -1.25
CA LEU A 58 19.29 17.93 -2.17
C LEU A 58 19.15 19.44 -2.44
N THR A 59 18.99 19.77 -3.70
CA THR A 59 18.80 21.14 -4.19
C THR A 59 17.48 21.22 -4.98
N ALA A 60 17.04 22.42 -5.34
CA ALA A 60 15.90 22.60 -6.22
C ALA A 60 16.08 21.86 -7.57
N ARG A 61 17.32 21.74 -8.06
CA ARG A 61 17.63 21.00 -9.28
C ARG A 61 17.54 19.48 -9.10
N SER A 62 17.95 18.95 -7.94
CA SER A 62 17.89 17.51 -7.64
C SER A 62 16.46 16.95 -7.77
N VAL A 63 15.46 17.78 -7.48
CA VAL A 63 14.05 17.40 -7.48
C VAL A 63 13.27 17.91 -8.70
N SER A 64 13.95 18.57 -9.64
CA SER A 64 13.34 18.95 -10.93
C SER A 64 12.92 17.70 -11.70
N ASP A 65 11.82 17.77 -12.43
CA ASP A 65 11.27 16.68 -13.25
C ASP A 65 11.04 15.34 -12.51
N LYS A 66 10.82 15.39 -11.18
CA LYS A 66 10.57 14.20 -10.36
C LYS A 66 9.09 13.99 -10.04
N ILE A 67 8.26 15.03 -10.07
CA ILE A 67 6.86 14.99 -9.61
C ILE A 67 6.00 13.95 -10.34
N HIS A 68 6.30 13.66 -11.60
CA HIS A 68 5.56 12.72 -12.46
C HIS A 68 6.16 11.31 -12.50
N ARG A 69 7.30 11.09 -11.84
CA ARG A 69 8.00 9.80 -11.85
C ARG A 69 7.55 8.94 -10.68
N SER A 70 7.23 7.69 -10.97
CA SER A 70 6.95 6.66 -9.97
C SER A 70 8.22 6.23 -9.20
N GLY A 71 8.00 5.42 -8.17
CA GLY A 71 9.06 4.96 -7.29
C GLY A 71 9.67 6.07 -6.45
N THR A 72 10.90 5.88 -6.02
CA THR A 72 11.67 6.86 -5.26
C THR A 72 13.11 6.95 -5.76
N PHE A 73 13.57 8.15 -6.10
CA PHE A 73 14.95 8.34 -6.54
C PHE A 73 15.96 8.21 -5.38
N LEU A 74 15.51 8.35 -4.14
CA LEU A 74 16.30 8.03 -2.95
C LEU A 74 16.42 6.53 -2.70
N ARG A 75 15.73 5.70 -3.51
CA ARG A 75 15.63 4.26 -3.32
C ARG A 75 15.01 3.91 -1.96
N THR A 76 14.60 2.67 -1.80
CA THR A 76 14.03 2.18 -0.55
C THR A 76 14.56 0.79 -0.24
N ALA A 77 14.66 0.44 1.04
CA ALA A 77 15.00 -0.88 1.49
C ALA A 77 14.49 -1.10 2.92
N ARG A 78 14.27 -2.36 3.28
CA ARG A 78 14.06 -2.74 4.68
C ARG A 78 15.40 -2.72 5.42
N CYS A 79 15.40 -2.21 6.65
CA CYS A 79 16.57 -2.19 7.53
C CYS A 79 16.28 -3.00 8.80
N MET A 80 16.56 -4.31 8.76
CA MET A 80 16.29 -5.20 9.89
C MET A 80 17.13 -4.85 11.11
N GLU A 81 18.32 -4.29 10.92
CA GLU A 81 19.19 -3.87 12.04
C GLU A 81 18.60 -2.71 12.83
N PHE A 82 17.71 -1.92 12.23
CA PHE A 82 17.08 -0.76 12.87
C PHE A 82 16.12 -1.13 14.02
N TYR A 83 15.78 -2.41 14.18
CA TYR A 83 15.07 -2.91 15.36
C TYR A 83 15.92 -2.88 16.63
N LYS A 84 17.26 -2.84 16.52
CA LYS A 84 18.18 -2.78 17.64
C LYS A 84 18.35 -1.34 18.12
N GLU A 85 18.28 -1.12 19.42
CA GLU A 85 18.44 0.21 20.02
C GLU A 85 19.83 0.81 19.76
N GLU A 86 20.87 -0.01 19.82
CA GLU A 86 22.25 0.39 19.53
C GLU A 86 22.38 1.00 18.13
N THR A 87 21.75 0.34 17.13
CA THR A 87 21.73 0.82 15.74
C THR A 87 21.00 2.17 15.60
N ARG A 88 19.92 2.36 16.36
CA ARG A 88 19.18 3.64 16.38
C ARG A 88 19.98 4.75 17.04
N ARG A 89 20.74 4.48 18.09
CA ARG A 89 21.67 5.43 18.72
C ARG A 89 22.80 5.82 17.77
N GLU A 90 23.38 4.84 17.04
CA GLU A 90 24.35 5.09 15.97
C GLU A 90 23.75 6.02 14.90
N ALA A 91 22.52 5.76 14.45
CA ALA A 91 21.81 6.59 13.48
C ALA A 91 21.69 8.05 13.94
N VAL A 92 21.30 8.29 15.20
CA VAL A 92 21.21 9.64 15.77
C VAL A 92 22.56 10.34 15.78
N GLN A 93 23.63 9.62 16.15
CA GLN A 93 25.00 10.17 16.13
C GLN A 93 25.43 10.56 14.72
N ASN A 94 25.16 9.71 13.73
CA ASN A 94 25.47 9.96 12.33
C ASN A 94 24.72 11.20 11.80
N LEU A 95 23.42 11.31 12.13
CA LEU A 95 22.59 12.45 11.77
C LEU A 95 23.10 13.76 12.41
N ALA A 96 23.44 13.70 13.70
CA ALA A 96 24.03 14.84 14.41
C ALA A 96 25.39 15.26 13.82
N ALA A 97 26.24 14.32 13.41
CA ALA A 97 27.51 14.60 12.74
C ALA A 97 27.34 15.32 11.39
N LEU A 98 26.23 15.08 10.69
CA LEU A 98 25.85 15.80 9.47
C LEU A 98 25.12 17.13 9.76
N GLY A 99 24.89 17.48 11.03
CA GLY A 99 24.15 18.66 11.44
C GLY A 99 22.65 18.59 11.11
N ILE A 100 22.07 17.37 11.07
CA ILE A 100 20.65 17.17 10.86
C ILE A 100 19.91 17.44 12.17
N GLU A 101 18.98 18.37 12.15
CA GLU A 101 18.19 18.82 13.30
C GLU A 101 16.75 18.24 13.31
N GLY A 102 16.30 17.67 12.18
CA GLY A 102 15.00 17.02 12.05
C GLY A 102 14.97 16.08 10.83
N LEU A 103 14.04 15.12 10.81
CA LEU A 103 13.96 14.12 9.75
C LEU A 103 12.52 13.90 9.28
N VAL A 104 12.30 13.96 7.97
CA VAL A 104 11.03 13.56 7.34
C VAL A 104 11.16 12.11 6.87
N CYS A 105 10.28 11.23 7.34
CA CYS A 105 10.25 9.81 7.04
C CYS A 105 9.02 9.47 6.20
N ILE A 106 9.22 9.15 4.92
CA ILE A 106 8.13 8.83 3.97
C ILE A 106 7.99 7.31 3.86
N GLY A 107 6.83 6.76 4.21
CA GLY A 107 6.57 5.32 4.13
C GLY A 107 5.34 4.89 4.91
N GLY A 108 5.21 3.60 5.19
CA GLY A 108 4.11 3.01 5.96
C GLY A 108 4.46 2.77 7.44
N ASP A 109 3.68 1.89 8.09
CA ASP A 109 3.77 1.58 9.53
C ASP A 109 5.19 1.28 10.03
N GLY A 110 5.93 0.39 9.37
CA GLY A 110 7.32 0.06 9.76
C GLY A 110 8.26 1.27 9.70
N THR A 111 8.02 2.22 8.81
CA THR A 111 8.78 3.48 8.72
C THR A 111 8.48 4.37 9.91
N TYR A 112 7.23 4.41 10.35
CA TYR A 112 6.81 5.23 11.49
C TYR A 112 7.37 4.71 12.82
N ARG A 113 7.43 3.39 13.02
CA ARG A 113 8.11 2.80 14.19
C ARG A 113 9.58 3.22 14.28
N GLY A 114 10.25 3.29 13.12
CA GLY A 114 11.61 3.80 13.05
C GLY A 114 11.70 5.29 13.38
N ALA A 115 10.79 6.10 12.84
CA ALA A 115 10.72 7.53 13.09
C ALA A 115 10.41 7.85 14.56
N GLU A 116 9.43 7.19 15.15
CA GLU A 116 9.09 7.29 16.57
C GLU A 116 10.30 6.97 17.46
N SER A 117 11.02 5.90 17.14
CA SER A 117 12.21 5.51 17.89
C SER A 117 13.33 6.55 17.83
N LEU A 118 13.52 7.23 16.69
CA LEU A 118 14.47 8.34 16.57
C LEU A 118 13.99 9.58 17.34
N ASN A 119 12.68 9.86 17.30
CA ASN A 119 12.08 10.95 18.06
C ASN A 119 12.27 10.77 19.57
N ALA A 120 12.07 9.53 20.07
CA ALA A 120 12.32 9.19 21.47
C ALA A 120 13.79 9.35 21.89
N LEU A 121 14.73 9.27 20.94
CA LEU A 121 16.16 9.54 21.16
C LEU A 121 16.54 11.04 20.99
N GLY A 122 15.54 11.91 20.84
CA GLY A 122 15.73 13.38 20.82
C GLY A 122 15.92 13.97 19.42
N LEU A 123 15.72 13.25 18.34
CA LEU A 123 15.71 13.79 16.98
C LEU A 123 14.26 14.03 16.52
N PRO A 124 13.80 15.25 16.35
CA PRO A 124 12.46 15.55 15.83
C PRO A 124 12.22 14.84 14.49
N THR A 125 11.15 14.05 14.41
CA THR A 125 10.78 13.32 13.18
C THR A 125 9.33 13.54 12.81
N ILE A 126 9.04 13.62 11.50
CA ILE A 126 7.69 13.67 10.96
C ILE A 126 7.49 12.52 9.96
N GLY A 127 6.40 11.76 10.14
CA GLY A 127 5.97 10.70 9.24
C GLY A 127 5.06 11.23 8.14
N VAL A 128 5.30 10.79 6.89
CA VAL A 128 4.46 11.08 5.73
C VAL A 128 3.96 9.76 5.14
N PRO A 129 2.62 9.54 4.99
CA PRO A 129 2.06 8.25 4.59
C PRO A 129 2.33 7.95 3.10
N GLY A 130 3.37 7.15 2.84
CA GLY A 130 3.78 6.71 1.51
C GLY A 130 3.66 5.19 1.38
N THR A 131 2.47 4.70 1.04
CA THR A 131 2.16 3.28 0.80
C THR A 131 0.96 3.18 -0.13
N ILE A 132 0.92 2.14 -0.97
CA ILE A 132 -0.25 1.85 -1.80
C ILE A 132 -1.36 1.13 -1.03
N ASP A 133 -1.04 0.53 0.11
CA ASP A 133 -1.89 -0.43 0.82
C ASP A 133 -3.08 0.26 1.52
N ASN A 134 -3.00 1.57 1.78
CA ASN A 134 -3.97 2.39 2.52
C ASN A 134 -4.30 1.87 3.93
N ASP A 135 -3.34 1.17 4.53
CA ASP A 135 -3.48 0.41 5.78
C ASP A 135 -3.23 1.23 7.06
N LEU A 136 -3.16 2.56 6.96
CA LEU A 136 -2.91 3.46 8.08
C LEU A 136 -4.21 4.09 8.60
N ALA A 137 -4.77 3.56 9.68
CA ALA A 137 -6.09 3.91 10.21
C ALA A 137 -6.31 5.39 10.57
N TYR A 138 -5.25 6.17 10.74
CA TYR A 138 -5.34 7.57 11.12
C TYR A 138 -5.64 8.51 9.95
N THR A 139 -5.46 8.08 8.71
CA THR A 139 -5.63 8.91 7.50
C THR A 139 -6.55 8.25 6.49
N ASP A 140 -7.37 9.03 5.81
CA ASP A 140 -8.30 8.52 4.80
C ASP A 140 -7.59 8.05 3.52
N TYR A 141 -6.42 8.63 3.20
CA TYR A 141 -5.66 8.32 2.00
C TYR A 141 -4.16 8.33 2.27
N THR A 142 -3.47 7.35 1.67
CA THR A 142 -2.01 7.29 1.61
C THR A 142 -1.50 7.62 0.21
N ILE A 143 -0.28 8.19 0.12
CA ILE A 143 0.36 8.53 -1.16
C ILE A 143 0.66 7.23 -1.91
N GLY A 144 0.09 7.09 -3.10
CA GLY A 144 0.26 5.95 -4.00
C GLY A 144 -0.97 5.07 -4.12
N PHE A 145 -1.92 5.14 -3.18
CA PHE A 145 -3.14 4.35 -3.20
C PHE A 145 -4.01 4.66 -4.44
N ASP A 146 -4.28 5.93 -4.73
CA ASP A 146 -5.10 6.33 -5.87
C ASP A 146 -4.50 5.87 -7.20
N THR A 147 -3.19 5.95 -7.36
CA THR A 147 -2.50 5.46 -8.57
C THR A 147 -2.57 3.93 -8.68
N ALA A 148 -2.39 3.21 -7.57
CA ALA A 148 -2.49 1.74 -7.56
C ALA A 148 -3.92 1.29 -7.90
N LEU A 149 -4.92 1.98 -7.38
CA LEU A 149 -6.33 1.75 -7.71
C LEU A 149 -6.62 1.98 -9.20
N ASN A 150 -6.17 3.10 -9.77
CA ASN A 150 -6.33 3.38 -11.19
C ASN A 150 -5.66 2.31 -12.07
N THR A 151 -4.49 1.82 -11.67
CA THR A 151 -3.80 0.72 -12.36
C THR A 151 -4.61 -0.57 -12.29
N ALA A 152 -5.16 -0.92 -11.13
CA ALA A 152 -6.02 -2.10 -10.97
C ALA A 152 -7.28 -1.99 -11.84
N CYS A 153 -7.94 -0.83 -11.86
CA CYS A 153 -9.11 -0.58 -12.69
C CYS A 153 -8.80 -0.69 -14.18
N GLU A 154 -7.68 -0.13 -14.64
CA GLU A 154 -7.26 -0.24 -16.04
C GLU A 154 -7.02 -1.69 -16.45
N CYS A 155 -6.34 -2.46 -15.59
CA CYS A 155 -6.08 -3.87 -15.84
C CYS A 155 -7.37 -4.69 -15.84
N LEU A 156 -8.27 -4.45 -14.89
CA LEU A 156 -9.54 -5.16 -14.78
C LEU A 156 -10.44 -4.91 -16.00
N ASN A 157 -10.49 -3.69 -16.51
CA ASN A 157 -11.24 -3.37 -17.72
C ASN A 157 -10.73 -4.17 -18.94
N LYS A 158 -9.41 -4.30 -19.09
CA LYS A 158 -8.81 -5.13 -20.16
C LYS A 158 -9.13 -6.62 -19.99
N ILE A 159 -9.13 -7.11 -18.74
CA ILE A 159 -9.50 -8.50 -18.42
C ILE A 159 -10.97 -8.74 -18.71
N ARG A 160 -11.86 -7.80 -18.39
CA ARG A 160 -13.29 -7.90 -18.64
C ARG A 160 -13.61 -8.11 -20.13
N GLU A 161 -12.97 -7.35 -21.01
CA GLU A 161 -13.18 -7.47 -22.46
C GLU A 161 -12.86 -8.87 -22.99
N THR A 162 -11.75 -9.46 -22.53
CA THR A 162 -11.38 -10.82 -22.93
C THR A 162 -12.24 -11.87 -22.23
N SER A 163 -12.67 -11.64 -20.98
CA SER A 163 -13.55 -12.55 -20.23
C SER A 163 -14.93 -12.64 -20.89
N ASP A 164 -15.46 -11.53 -21.35
CA ASP A 164 -16.75 -11.48 -22.08
C ASP A 164 -16.65 -12.22 -23.42
N SER A 165 -15.55 -12.04 -24.15
CA SER A 165 -15.30 -12.71 -25.43
C SER A 165 -15.19 -14.23 -25.29
N HIS A 166 -14.76 -14.75 -24.15
CA HIS A 166 -14.57 -16.19 -23.89
C HIS A 166 -15.65 -16.79 -22.98
N GLU A 167 -16.64 -15.99 -22.56
CA GLU A 167 -17.74 -16.39 -21.67
C GLU A 167 -17.24 -17.13 -20.41
N ARG A 168 -16.26 -16.52 -19.67
CA ARG A 168 -15.64 -17.12 -18.50
C ARG A 168 -15.58 -16.19 -17.30
N ALA A 169 -15.36 -16.75 -16.12
CA ALA A 169 -15.06 -15.98 -14.94
C ALA A 169 -13.57 -15.58 -14.91
N SER A 170 -13.29 -14.36 -14.43
CA SER A 170 -11.93 -13.88 -14.20
C SER A 170 -11.77 -13.31 -12.82
N MET A 171 -10.74 -13.76 -12.12
CA MET A 171 -10.37 -13.30 -10.80
C MET A 171 -9.09 -12.46 -10.87
N LEU A 172 -9.19 -11.19 -10.51
CA LEU A 172 -8.05 -10.29 -10.40
C LEU A 172 -7.53 -10.27 -8.98
N THR A 173 -6.27 -10.66 -8.78
CA THR A 173 -5.58 -10.55 -7.49
C THR A 173 -4.82 -9.23 -7.42
N VAL A 174 -5.13 -8.43 -6.40
CA VAL A 174 -4.52 -7.12 -6.14
C VAL A 174 -3.69 -7.13 -4.86
N MET A 175 -2.73 -6.22 -4.77
CA MET A 175 -1.94 -5.98 -3.56
C MET A 175 -2.80 -5.35 -2.45
N GLY A 176 -2.20 -5.04 -1.31
CA GLY A 176 -2.85 -4.43 -0.15
C GLY A 176 -2.44 -5.08 1.17
N ARG A 177 -1.64 -6.16 1.13
CA ARG A 177 -1.21 -6.94 2.29
C ARG A 177 -2.42 -7.43 3.11
N ASN A 178 -2.61 -6.89 4.32
CA ASN A 178 -3.72 -7.23 5.22
C ASN A 178 -4.89 -6.23 5.13
N CYS A 179 -4.88 -5.34 4.13
CA CYS A 179 -5.92 -4.35 3.88
C CYS A 179 -6.60 -4.64 2.54
N GLY A 180 -7.92 -4.70 2.56
CA GLY A 180 -8.76 -4.96 1.39
C GLY A 180 -9.13 -3.73 0.56
N ASP A 181 -8.69 -2.53 0.91
CA ASP A 181 -9.14 -1.28 0.28
C ASP A 181 -8.93 -1.25 -1.24
N ILE A 182 -7.75 -1.69 -1.74
CA ILE A 182 -7.52 -1.74 -3.19
C ILE A 182 -8.54 -2.68 -3.85
N ALA A 183 -8.79 -3.86 -3.26
CA ALA A 183 -9.73 -4.83 -3.79
C ALA A 183 -11.15 -4.28 -3.78
N LEU A 184 -11.59 -3.74 -2.66
CA LEU A 184 -12.93 -3.22 -2.45
C LEU A 184 -13.25 -2.05 -3.38
N HIS A 185 -12.36 -1.07 -3.45
CA HIS A 185 -12.53 0.07 -4.34
C HIS A 185 -12.44 -0.34 -5.83
N THR A 186 -11.56 -1.28 -6.18
CA THR A 186 -11.50 -1.83 -7.56
C THR A 186 -12.79 -2.55 -7.91
N ALA A 187 -13.33 -3.37 -7.00
CA ALA A 187 -14.57 -4.10 -7.24
C ALA A 187 -15.73 -3.14 -7.50
N LEU A 188 -15.90 -2.12 -6.67
CA LEU A 188 -16.97 -1.14 -6.80
C LEU A 188 -16.83 -0.26 -8.05
N THR A 189 -15.63 0.27 -8.29
CA THR A 189 -15.42 1.20 -9.41
C THR A 189 -15.47 0.51 -10.76
N CYS A 190 -15.15 -0.77 -10.83
CA CYS A 190 -15.21 -1.56 -12.06
C CYS A 190 -16.45 -2.47 -12.15
N GLY A 191 -17.31 -2.49 -11.13
CA GLY A 191 -18.53 -3.30 -11.13
C GLY A 191 -18.23 -4.81 -11.15
N ALA A 192 -17.34 -5.27 -10.28
CA ALA A 192 -17.12 -6.69 -10.07
C ALA A 192 -18.29 -7.31 -9.29
N GLU A 193 -18.54 -8.58 -9.52
CA GLU A 193 -19.63 -9.31 -8.87
C GLU A 193 -19.28 -9.82 -7.48
N ILE A 194 -17.99 -10.09 -7.24
CA ILE A 194 -17.52 -10.68 -5.97
C ILE A 194 -16.22 -10.00 -5.57
N CYS A 195 -16.09 -9.68 -4.29
CA CYS A 195 -14.86 -9.15 -3.70
C CYS A 195 -14.50 -9.94 -2.44
N MET A 196 -13.29 -10.46 -2.37
CA MET A 196 -12.75 -11.18 -1.22
C MET A 196 -11.63 -10.37 -0.59
N ILE A 197 -11.79 -10.01 0.69
CA ILE A 197 -10.88 -9.17 1.45
C ILE A 197 -10.43 -9.84 2.76
N PRO A 198 -9.26 -9.50 3.31
CA PRO A 198 -8.75 -10.15 4.52
C PRO A 198 -9.54 -9.81 5.80
N GLU A 199 -10.26 -8.70 5.84
CA GLU A 199 -10.99 -8.21 7.01
C GLU A 199 -12.28 -8.98 7.28
N LEU A 200 -12.80 -9.70 6.27
CA LEU A 200 -14.06 -10.43 6.39
C LEU A 200 -13.89 -11.91 6.05
N PRO A 201 -14.48 -12.81 6.85
CA PRO A 201 -14.50 -14.23 6.52
C PRO A 201 -15.30 -14.46 5.22
N TRP A 202 -14.80 -15.33 4.37
CA TRP A 202 -15.46 -15.74 3.13
C TRP A 202 -15.34 -17.25 2.92
N ASP A 203 -16.33 -17.80 2.25
CA ASP A 203 -16.42 -19.23 1.97
C ASP A 203 -16.31 -19.51 0.48
N ILE A 204 -15.47 -20.50 0.10
CA ILE A 204 -15.17 -20.79 -1.31
C ILE A 204 -16.35 -21.47 -2.02
N GLU A 205 -17.16 -22.27 -1.29
CA GLU A 205 -18.35 -22.92 -1.84
C GLU A 205 -19.43 -21.87 -2.14
N GLU A 206 -19.60 -20.88 -1.24
CA GLU A 206 -20.53 -19.76 -1.45
C GLU A 206 -20.10 -18.93 -2.68
N VAL A 207 -18.81 -18.63 -2.82
CA VAL A 207 -18.28 -17.91 -3.98
C VAL A 207 -18.54 -18.70 -5.27
N ALA A 208 -18.30 -20.01 -5.27
CA ALA A 208 -18.55 -20.85 -6.43
C ALA A 208 -20.05 -20.92 -6.81
N GLU A 209 -20.94 -21.02 -5.81
CA GLU A 209 -22.39 -20.98 -6.03
C GLU A 209 -22.81 -19.62 -6.60
N ARG A 210 -22.28 -18.49 -6.12
CA ARG A 210 -22.55 -17.16 -6.69
C ARG A 210 -22.11 -17.07 -8.16
N VAL A 211 -20.95 -17.63 -8.53
CA VAL A 211 -20.51 -17.72 -9.94
C VAL A 211 -21.51 -18.52 -10.76
N LYS A 212 -21.87 -19.72 -10.32
CA LYS A 212 -22.84 -20.61 -10.98
C LYS A 212 -24.20 -19.92 -11.18
N TRP A 213 -24.75 -19.26 -10.16
CA TRP A 213 -25.99 -18.51 -10.25
C TRP A 213 -25.93 -17.34 -11.22
N GLY A 214 -24.80 -16.60 -11.26
CA GLY A 214 -24.61 -15.52 -12.23
C GLY A 214 -24.71 -16.04 -13.67
N VAL A 215 -24.04 -17.15 -13.98
CA VAL A 215 -24.08 -17.79 -15.30
C VAL A 215 -25.49 -18.29 -15.63
N LEU A 216 -26.16 -18.95 -14.69
CA LEU A 216 -27.54 -19.43 -14.91
C LEU A 216 -28.55 -18.29 -15.16
N ARG A 217 -28.26 -17.09 -14.68
CA ARG A 217 -29.06 -15.89 -14.94
C ARG A 217 -28.66 -15.15 -16.22
N GLY A 218 -27.78 -15.72 -17.03
CA GLY A 218 -27.41 -15.24 -18.35
C GLY A 218 -26.23 -14.25 -18.34
N LYS A 219 -25.46 -14.13 -17.25
CA LYS A 219 -24.19 -13.41 -17.31
C LYS A 219 -23.19 -14.23 -18.13
N ARG A 220 -22.57 -13.61 -19.14
CA ARG A 220 -21.58 -14.27 -20.00
C ARG A 220 -20.22 -14.33 -19.33
N SER A 221 -19.88 -13.34 -18.53
CA SER A 221 -18.64 -13.27 -17.77
C SER A 221 -18.92 -12.86 -16.32
N MET A 222 -18.07 -13.32 -15.41
CA MET A 222 -18.10 -12.96 -14.02
C MET A 222 -16.73 -12.41 -13.62
N ILE A 223 -16.73 -11.26 -12.93
CA ILE A 223 -15.52 -10.64 -12.45
C ILE A 223 -15.42 -10.74 -10.94
N LEU A 224 -14.33 -11.31 -10.48
CA LEU A 224 -14.00 -11.43 -9.07
C LEU A 224 -12.75 -10.60 -8.76
N VAL A 225 -12.73 -9.89 -7.65
CA VAL A 225 -11.55 -9.22 -7.15
C VAL A 225 -11.10 -9.88 -5.85
N PHE A 226 -9.84 -10.19 -5.76
CA PHE A 226 -9.23 -10.93 -4.66
C PHE A 226 -8.06 -10.12 -4.07
N ALA A 227 -8.17 -9.69 -2.81
CA ALA A 227 -7.03 -9.12 -2.10
C ALA A 227 -5.97 -10.21 -1.82
N GLU A 228 -4.69 -9.90 -2.00
CA GLU A 228 -3.61 -10.89 -1.77
C GLU A 228 -3.62 -11.48 -0.35
N GLY A 229 -4.12 -10.72 0.63
CA GLY A 229 -4.27 -11.15 2.02
C GLY A 229 -5.53 -11.96 2.32
N ALA A 230 -6.48 -12.06 1.40
CA ALA A 230 -7.79 -12.67 1.65
C ALA A 230 -7.74 -14.18 1.98
N LEU A 231 -6.63 -14.86 1.68
CA LEU A 231 -6.47 -16.25 2.13
C LEU A 231 -6.47 -16.40 3.66
N SER A 232 -6.10 -15.37 4.40
CA SER A 232 -6.10 -15.40 5.86
C SER A 232 -7.50 -15.44 6.48
N SER A 233 -8.51 -15.06 5.72
CA SER A 233 -9.92 -15.01 6.13
C SER A 233 -10.79 -16.09 5.46
N LEU A 234 -10.18 -17.06 4.76
CA LEU A 234 -10.88 -18.22 4.21
C LEU A 234 -11.43 -19.08 5.36
N SER A 235 -12.76 -19.22 5.41
CA SER A 235 -13.48 -19.91 6.49
C SER A 235 -13.85 -21.36 6.16
N THR A 236 -13.69 -21.77 4.91
CA THR A 236 -14.06 -23.11 4.44
C THR A 236 -13.24 -24.21 5.10
N ASP A 237 -13.91 -25.27 5.58
CA ASP A 237 -13.24 -26.50 6.00
C ASP A 237 -12.73 -27.28 4.79
N LEU A 238 -11.45 -27.04 4.46
CA LEU A 238 -10.82 -27.70 3.29
C LEU A 238 -10.75 -29.21 3.43
N GLY A 239 -10.69 -29.75 4.66
CA GLY A 239 -10.69 -31.20 4.89
C GLY A 239 -12.03 -31.85 4.51
N LYS A 240 -13.13 -31.20 4.92
CA LYS A 240 -14.48 -31.60 4.55
C LYS A 240 -14.70 -31.46 3.04
N LEU A 241 -14.30 -30.33 2.47
CA LEU A 241 -14.40 -30.05 1.04
C LEU A 241 -13.70 -31.12 0.18
N CYS A 242 -12.50 -31.56 0.59
CA CYS A 242 -11.78 -32.65 -0.09
C CYS A 242 -12.44 -34.02 0.06
N GLN A 243 -13.24 -34.26 1.11
CA GLN A 243 -14.00 -35.52 1.26
C GLN A 243 -15.23 -35.54 0.37
N GLU A 244 -15.87 -34.39 0.16
CA GLU A 244 -17.07 -34.24 -0.68
C GLU A 244 -16.71 -34.13 -2.16
N HIS A 245 -15.48 -33.65 -2.50
CA HIS A 245 -14.97 -33.43 -3.85
C HIS A 245 -13.57 -34.00 -4.02
N GLU A 246 -13.47 -35.28 -4.37
CA GLU A 246 -12.18 -35.99 -4.52
C GLU A 246 -11.25 -35.34 -5.55
N GLU A 247 -11.81 -34.74 -6.60
CA GLU A 247 -11.05 -33.99 -7.63
C GLU A 247 -10.32 -32.74 -7.14
N LEU A 248 -10.63 -32.26 -5.95
CA LEU A 248 -9.95 -31.12 -5.34
C LEU A 248 -8.69 -31.49 -4.57
N GLN A 249 -8.47 -32.81 -4.29
CA GLN A 249 -7.31 -33.26 -3.53
C GLN A 249 -5.98 -32.92 -4.24
N ASP A 250 -5.98 -32.92 -5.57
CA ASP A 250 -4.80 -32.54 -6.38
C ASP A 250 -4.53 -31.06 -6.37
N ILE A 251 -5.53 -30.22 -6.06
CA ILE A 251 -5.41 -28.75 -5.98
C ILE A 251 -5.08 -28.32 -4.57
N ILE A 252 -5.75 -28.94 -3.58
CA ILE A 252 -5.59 -28.66 -2.15
C ILE A 252 -4.55 -29.64 -1.59
N HIS A 253 -3.27 -29.33 -1.76
CA HIS A 253 -2.20 -30.17 -1.21
C HIS A 253 -2.17 -30.14 0.32
N ASN A 254 -1.29 -30.94 0.95
CA ASN A 254 -1.11 -31.02 2.40
C ASN A 254 -0.92 -29.69 3.10
N ASN A 255 -0.54 -28.63 2.38
CA ASN A 255 -0.35 -27.28 2.90
C ASN A 255 -1.60 -26.38 2.74
N GLY A 256 -2.73 -26.93 2.31
CA GLY A 256 -3.97 -26.17 2.09
C GLY A 256 -3.94 -25.33 0.81
N VAL A 257 -4.78 -24.29 0.77
CA VAL A 257 -4.84 -23.30 -0.33
C VAL A 257 -3.90 -22.13 0.03
N THR A 258 -2.89 -21.93 -0.81
CA THR A 258 -1.82 -20.92 -0.56
C THR A 258 -1.72 -19.86 -1.64
N THR A 259 -2.45 -20.02 -2.75
CA THR A 259 -2.41 -19.10 -3.89
C THR A 259 -3.81 -18.78 -4.41
N SER A 260 -3.98 -17.57 -4.93
CA SER A 260 -5.22 -17.19 -5.62
C SER A 260 -5.48 -18.02 -6.89
N ALA A 261 -4.44 -18.58 -7.51
CA ALA A 261 -4.60 -19.50 -8.64
C ALA A 261 -5.31 -20.80 -8.21
N GLN A 262 -4.97 -21.36 -7.04
CA GLN A 262 -5.68 -22.51 -6.48
C GLN A 262 -7.14 -22.17 -6.17
N VAL A 263 -7.40 -20.98 -5.59
CA VAL A 263 -8.77 -20.49 -5.36
C VAL A 263 -9.58 -20.50 -6.66
N ALA A 264 -9.03 -19.93 -7.74
CA ALA A 264 -9.70 -19.90 -9.04
C ALA A 264 -9.99 -21.32 -9.59
N MET A 265 -9.05 -22.26 -9.45
CA MET A 265 -9.22 -23.64 -9.87
C MET A 265 -10.31 -24.36 -9.06
N ILE A 266 -10.40 -24.11 -7.76
CA ILE A 266 -11.46 -24.68 -6.90
C ILE A 266 -12.82 -24.13 -7.30
N ILE A 267 -12.92 -22.81 -7.49
CA ILE A 267 -14.15 -22.14 -7.96
C ILE A 267 -14.57 -22.72 -9.31
N GLU A 268 -13.64 -22.93 -10.25
CA GLU A 268 -13.92 -23.57 -11.54
C GLU A 268 -14.52 -24.96 -11.37
N LYS A 269 -13.93 -25.79 -10.52
CA LYS A 269 -14.43 -27.16 -10.27
C LYS A 269 -15.81 -27.18 -9.65
N LEU A 270 -16.03 -26.37 -8.61
CA LEU A 270 -17.30 -26.33 -7.88
C LEU A 270 -18.44 -25.67 -8.69
N SER A 271 -18.13 -24.60 -9.42
CA SER A 271 -19.14 -23.88 -10.22
C SER A 271 -19.43 -24.55 -11.57
N GLY A 272 -18.50 -25.37 -12.09
CA GLY A 272 -18.54 -25.90 -13.44
C GLY A 272 -18.30 -24.85 -14.53
N HIS A 273 -17.80 -23.64 -14.16
CA HIS A 273 -17.57 -22.54 -15.09
C HIS A 273 -16.10 -22.15 -15.12
N GLU A 274 -15.53 -22.05 -16.33
CA GLU A 274 -14.11 -21.72 -16.51
C GLU A 274 -13.75 -20.45 -15.76
N THR A 275 -12.74 -20.52 -14.89
CA THR A 275 -12.30 -19.42 -14.02
C THR A 275 -10.80 -19.20 -14.14
N ARG A 276 -10.38 -17.99 -14.51
CA ARG A 276 -8.97 -17.65 -14.70
C ARG A 276 -8.51 -16.63 -13.66
N SER A 277 -7.35 -16.88 -13.06
CA SER A 277 -6.71 -15.93 -12.14
C SER A 277 -5.65 -15.10 -12.84
N THR A 278 -5.62 -13.81 -12.54
CA THR A 278 -4.56 -12.87 -12.94
C THR A 278 -4.04 -12.14 -11.70
N VAL A 279 -2.74 -12.21 -11.45
CA VAL A 279 -2.09 -11.54 -10.33
C VAL A 279 -1.36 -10.31 -10.83
N LEU A 280 -1.75 -9.12 -10.39
CA LEU A 280 -1.11 -7.86 -10.82
C LEU A 280 0.28 -7.67 -10.23
N GLY A 281 0.47 -7.99 -8.95
CA GLY A 281 1.75 -7.83 -8.27
C GLY A 281 2.32 -6.42 -8.40
N TYR A 282 3.60 -6.33 -8.67
CA TYR A 282 4.35 -5.05 -8.68
C TYR A 282 3.95 -4.03 -9.76
N ILE A 283 3.13 -4.41 -10.74
CA ILE A 283 2.59 -3.44 -11.72
C ILE A 283 1.83 -2.32 -11.00
N GLN A 284 1.17 -2.61 -9.89
CA GLN A 284 0.43 -1.63 -9.08
C GLN A 284 1.32 -0.59 -8.39
N ARG A 285 2.63 -0.84 -8.24
CA ARG A 285 3.59 0.12 -7.66
C ARG A 285 4.20 1.05 -8.70
N GLY A 286 3.96 0.78 -9.98
CA GLY A 286 4.49 1.54 -11.11
C GLY A 286 3.52 2.60 -11.64
N GLY A 287 3.90 3.20 -12.75
CA GLY A 287 3.10 4.21 -13.44
C GLY A 287 3.31 5.64 -12.92
N SER A 288 2.88 6.60 -13.72
CA SER A 288 2.95 8.02 -13.34
C SER A 288 1.92 8.31 -12.23
N PRO A 289 2.32 8.92 -11.09
CA PRO A 289 1.38 9.19 -10.02
C PRO A 289 0.21 10.04 -10.52
N SER A 290 -1.00 9.71 -10.06
CA SER A 290 -2.22 10.44 -10.38
C SER A 290 -2.16 11.90 -9.92
N ALA A 291 -3.06 12.73 -10.41
CA ALA A 291 -3.17 14.11 -9.96
C ALA A 291 -3.45 14.19 -8.44
N ARG A 292 -4.27 13.25 -7.93
CA ARG A 292 -4.58 13.16 -6.50
C ARG A 292 -3.34 12.84 -5.66
N ASP A 293 -2.60 11.80 -6.04
CA ASP A 293 -1.37 11.42 -5.32
C ASP A 293 -0.31 12.52 -5.36
N ARG A 294 -0.16 13.22 -6.50
CA ARG A 294 0.79 14.36 -6.58
C ARG A 294 0.37 15.51 -5.68
N LEU A 295 -0.92 15.85 -5.63
CA LEU A 295 -1.44 16.91 -4.78
C LEU A 295 -1.29 16.55 -3.30
N LEU A 296 -1.73 15.35 -2.91
CA LEU A 296 -1.61 14.83 -1.54
C LEU A 296 -0.15 14.82 -1.09
N ALA A 297 0.76 14.25 -1.90
CA ALA A 297 2.19 14.21 -1.63
C ALA A 297 2.80 15.62 -1.47
N THR A 298 2.34 16.57 -2.28
CA THR A 298 2.81 17.96 -2.20
C THR A 298 2.34 18.63 -0.91
N GLN A 299 1.08 18.47 -0.53
CA GLN A 299 0.52 19.04 0.69
C GLN A 299 1.16 18.44 1.95
N LEU A 300 1.23 17.10 2.03
CA LEU A 300 1.78 16.42 3.20
C LEU A 300 3.29 16.67 3.36
N GLY A 301 4.04 16.69 2.24
CA GLY A 301 5.47 16.99 2.28
C GLY A 301 5.78 18.42 2.70
N ALA A 302 4.98 19.40 2.29
CA ALA A 302 5.11 20.79 2.73
C ALA A 302 4.77 20.90 4.22
N HIS A 303 3.63 20.36 4.63
CA HIS A 303 3.18 20.42 6.03
C HIS A 303 4.17 19.74 7.00
N ALA A 304 4.78 18.62 6.60
CA ALA A 304 5.82 17.99 7.40
C ALA A 304 7.05 18.89 7.66
N VAL A 305 7.42 19.71 6.68
CA VAL A 305 8.53 20.67 6.83
C VAL A 305 8.12 21.85 7.68
N ASP A 306 6.90 22.38 7.51
CA ASP A 306 6.38 23.47 8.32
C ASP A 306 6.39 23.10 9.81
N LEU A 307 5.97 21.85 10.15
CA LEU A 307 6.05 21.35 11.52
C LEU A 307 7.49 21.32 12.07
N LEU A 308 8.44 20.81 11.29
CA LEU A 308 9.85 20.81 11.69
C LEU A 308 10.38 22.25 11.83
N HIS A 309 9.96 23.18 10.98
CA HIS A 309 10.32 24.60 11.08
C HIS A 309 9.81 25.24 12.38
N GLU A 310 8.66 24.77 12.87
CA GLU A 310 8.07 25.14 14.16
C GLU A 310 8.65 24.37 15.35
N ASP A 311 9.74 23.64 15.17
CA ASP A 311 10.38 22.76 16.18
C ASP A 311 9.43 21.67 16.74
N ARG A 312 8.44 21.23 15.94
CA ARG A 312 7.50 20.17 16.27
C ARG A 312 7.95 18.84 15.64
N GLY A 313 7.97 17.78 16.42
CA GLY A 313 8.31 16.42 16.00
C GLY A 313 7.44 15.38 16.69
N GLY A 314 7.67 14.10 16.38
CA GLY A 314 6.91 12.98 16.96
C GLY A 314 5.52 12.81 16.36
N LEU A 315 5.28 13.33 15.15
CA LEU A 315 3.98 13.42 14.52
C LEU A 315 3.98 12.70 13.15
N ALA A 316 2.86 12.11 12.81
CA ALA A 316 2.51 11.73 11.45
C ALA A 316 1.52 12.73 10.85
N VAL A 317 1.76 13.17 9.61
CA VAL A 317 0.81 13.98 8.86
C VAL A 317 -0.10 13.08 8.03
N GLY A 318 -1.35 13.49 7.87
CA GLY A 318 -2.36 12.74 7.12
C GLY A 318 -3.46 13.64 6.59
N VAL A 319 -4.54 13.04 6.11
CA VAL A 319 -5.72 13.76 5.60
C VAL A 319 -7.01 13.09 6.12
N ARG A 320 -7.98 13.92 6.54
CA ARG A 320 -9.37 13.50 6.77
C ARG A 320 -10.30 14.40 5.95
N GLY A 321 -11.03 13.78 5.02
CA GLY A 321 -11.78 14.52 4.00
C GLY A 321 -10.84 15.40 3.17
N THR A 322 -10.94 16.70 3.34
CA THR A 322 -10.08 17.69 2.66
C THR A 322 -9.08 18.40 3.59
N ARG A 323 -9.05 18.03 4.87
CA ARG A 323 -8.23 18.69 5.88
C ARG A 323 -6.96 17.90 6.16
N LEU A 324 -5.84 18.59 6.23
CA LEU A 324 -4.62 18.02 6.78
C LEU A 324 -4.80 17.81 8.28
N ILE A 325 -4.25 16.71 8.78
CA ILE A 325 -4.26 16.35 10.19
C ILE A 325 -2.85 15.98 10.65
N GLU A 326 -2.65 16.07 11.94
CA GLU A 326 -1.42 15.70 12.64
C GLU A 326 -1.79 14.73 13.75
N VAL A 327 -1.09 13.61 13.82
CA VAL A 327 -1.35 12.57 14.82
C VAL A 327 -0.04 12.16 15.46
N PRO A 328 0.06 12.11 16.81
CA PRO A 328 1.24 11.58 17.49
C PRO A 328 1.53 10.13 17.06
N PHE A 329 2.80 9.75 16.90
CA PHE A 329 3.14 8.37 16.50
C PHE A 329 2.55 7.31 17.41
N GLU A 330 2.48 7.57 18.72
CA GLU A 330 1.86 6.66 19.68
C GLU A 330 0.38 6.38 19.42
N ASP A 331 -0.33 7.32 18.79
CA ASP A 331 -1.75 7.17 18.45
C ASP A 331 -1.94 6.53 17.07
N VAL A 332 -1.00 6.75 16.14
CA VAL A 332 -1.00 6.08 14.83
C VAL A 332 -1.01 4.56 14.97
N GLN A 333 -0.25 4.03 15.93
CA GLN A 333 -0.09 2.58 16.11
C GLN A 333 -1.24 1.92 16.88
N LYS A 334 -2.12 2.70 17.51
CA LYS A 334 -3.28 2.18 18.28
C LYS A 334 -4.49 1.88 17.39
N GLY A 335 -4.54 2.42 16.20
CA GLY A 335 -5.65 2.23 15.27
C GLY A 335 -5.45 0.96 14.43
N GLU A 336 -6.48 0.11 14.37
CA GLU A 336 -6.57 -0.95 13.36
C GLU A 336 -7.38 -0.42 12.18
N HIS A 337 -6.85 -0.64 10.97
CA HIS A 337 -7.61 -0.34 9.75
C HIS A 337 -8.74 -1.37 9.63
N ALA A 338 -9.97 -0.90 9.45
CA ALA A 338 -11.14 -1.74 9.22
C ALA A 338 -11.73 -1.42 7.84
N ALA A 339 -12.16 -2.45 7.11
CA ALA A 339 -12.89 -2.24 5.88
C ALA A 339 -14.18 -1.43 6.13
N ASP A 340 -14.51 -0.54 5.22
CA ASP A 340 -15.78 0.20 5.27
C ASP A 340 -16.95 -0.76 5.00
N ALA A 341 -17.71 -1.07 6.05
CA ALA A 341 -18.84 -1.99 5.99
C ALA A 341 -19.91 -1.53 4.97
N GLY A 342 -20.11 -0.22 4.81
CA GLY A 342 -21.03 0.32 3.81
C GLY A 342 -20.59 0.05 2.38
N LEU A 343 -19.28 0.10 2.11
CA LEU A 343 -18.75 -0.24 0.80
C LEU A 343 -18.80 -1.74 0.54
N VAL A 344 -18.58 -2.56 1.57
CA VAL A 344 -18.70 -4.03 1.45
C VAL A 344 -20.13 -4.42 1.06
N ASP A 345 -21.12 -3.93 1.81
CA ASP A 345 -22.52 -4.17 1.50
C ASP A 345 -22.89 -3.69 0.10
N LEU A 346 -22.29 -2.58 -0.34
CA LEU A 346 -22.55 -2.00 -1.64
C LEU A 346 -22.06 -2.90 -2.81
N VAL A 347 -20.99 -3.67 -2.62
CA VAL A 347 -20.55 -4.65 -3.64
C VAL A 347 -21.68 -5.65 -3.92
N ASP A 348 -22.28 -6.22 -2.86
CA ASP A 348 -23.35 -7.20 -2.99
C ASP A 348 -24.62 -6.60 -3.59
N VAL A 349 -24.95 -5.35 -3.22
CA VAL A 349 -26.08 -4.61 -3.79
C VAL A 349 -25.88 -4.38 -5.30
N MET A 350 -24.67 -3.99 -5.72
CA MET A 350 -24.38 -3.69 -7.12
C MET A 350 -24.26 -4.96 -7.99
N ALA A 351 -23.86 -6.08 -7.41
CA ALA A 351 -23.77 -7.37 -8.12
C ALA A 351 -25.13 -7.91 -8.57
N VAL A 352 -26.21 -7.59 -7.82
CA VAL A 352 -27.60 -8.06 -8.06
C VAL A 352 -27.70 -9.60 -8.19
N ILE A 353 -26.76 -10.33 -7.54
CA ILE A 353 -26.77 -11.80 -7.48
C ILE A 353 -27.39 -12.22 -6.12
N ARG A 354 -28.62 -11.79 -5.86
CA ARG A 354 -29.39 -12.36 -4.73
C ARG A 354 -30.21 -13.58 -5.18
N GLN A 355 -30.22 -14.60 -4.31
CA GLN A 355 -31.05 -15.77 -4.47
C GLN A 355 -32.53 -15.43 -4.59
#